data_a381aa37a758608130d51aa865a9b5ee
#
_entry.id   a381aa37a758608130d51aa865a9b5ee
#
_cell.length_a   1.000
_cell.length_b   1.000
_cell.length_c   1.000
_cell.angle_alpha   90.00
_cell.angle_beta   90.00
_cell.angle_gamma   90.00
#
_symmetry.space_group_name_H-M   'P 1'
#
loop_
_entity.id
_entity.type
_entity.pdbx_description
1 polymer ?
#
loop_
_entity_poly.entity_id
_entity_poly.type
_entity_poly.pdbx_seq_one_letter_code
_entity_poly.pdbx_strand_id
1 'polypeptide(L)'
;MRSGGGGWHMDGTYIKVKGVWKYLYRAADKQGMAVDFLLTAKRGITAAKRFFNKAMDSNGDPDNLTMDESGANKAAIDAINARRCVPVTVRQVKYLNYIVEQDHRAIKRVTKPMLAFKSFHSASCVLAGIELMHVIRKRQFAIDRADIISFADQFLALAGKVRPV
;
A
#
# COMPACT_ATOMS: atom_id res chain seq x y z
N MET A 1 -15.55 5.82 2.86
CA MET A 1 -14.71 6.15 4.01
C MET A 1 -14.70 4.95 4.96
N ARG A 2 -13.58 4.27 5.10
CA ARG A 2 -13.44 3.30 6.19
C ARG A 2 -13.20 4.08 7.46
N SER A 3 -13.96 3.79 8.51
CA SER A 3 -13.73 4.38 9.84
C SER A 3 -12.31 4.08 10.28
N GLY A 4 -11.52 5.12 10.49
CA GLY A 4 -10.21 5.01 11.11
C GLY A 4 -10.39 4.36 12.50
N GLY A 5 -9.66 3.31 12.76
CA GLY A 5 -9.77 2.53 14.00
C GLY A 5 -9.42 1.08 13.75
N GLY A 6 -8.26 0.81 13.20
CA GLY A 6 -7.76 -0.54 12.96
C GLY A 6 -6.24 -0.59 13.00
N GLY A 7 -5.69 -1.78 13.18
CA GLY A 7 -4.25 -1.96 13.07
C GLY A 7 -3.82 -2.07 11.60
N TRP A 8 -2.77 -1.35 11.24
CA TRP A 8 -2.11 -1.46 9.96
C TRP A 8 -0.81 -2.26 10.09
N HIS A 9 -0.51 -3.00 9.04
CA HIS A 9 0.77 -3.65 8.82
C HIS A 9 1.47 -2.94 7.67
N MET A 10 2.67 -2.44 7.90
CA MET A 10 3.45 -1.72 6.91
C MET A 10 4.75 -2.44 6.65
N ASP A 11 5.11 -2.57 5.39
CA ASP A 11 6.39 -3.08 4.94
C ASP A 11 6.80 -2.41 3.63
N GLY A 12 8.03 -2.65 3.21
CA GLY A 12 8.55 -2.14 1.95
C GLY A 12 9.39 -3.16 1.21
N THR A 13 9.42 -3.01 -0.09
CA THR A 13 10.23 -3.87 -0.95
C THR A 13 10.92 -3.08 -2.05
N TYR A 14 11.99 -3.65 -2.61
CA TYR A 14 12.70 -3.04 -3.72
C TYR A 14 12.13 -3.47 -5.06
N ILE A 15 11.97 -2.50 -5.95
CA ILE A 15 11.55 -2.68 -7.34
C ILE A 15 12.64 -2.09 -8.25
N LYS A 16 13.04 -2.84 -9.28
CA LYS A 16 14.08 -2.40 -10.22
C LYS A 16 13.47 -1.58 -11.36
N VAL A 17 13.97 -0.36 -11.55
CA VAL A 17 13.54 0.57 -12.63
C VAL A 17 14.77 1.06 -13.37
N LYS A 18 14.88 0.78 -14.66
CA LYS A 18 16.08 1.10 -15.47
C LYS A 18 17.38 0.65 -14.81
N GLY A 19 17.41 -0.56 -14.27
CA GLY A 19 18.60 -1.07 -13.58
C GLY A 19 18.85 -0.48 -12.19
N VAL A 20 18.09 0.50 -11.73
CA VAL A 20 18.23 1.16 -10.43
C VAL A 20 17.15 0.68 -9.47
N TRP A 21 17.54 0.35 -8.26
CA TRP A 21 16.60 -0.04 -7.22
C TRP A 21 15.82 1.16 -6.70
N LYS A 22 14.49 1.06 -6.75
CA LYS A 22 13.52 1.96 -6.14
C LYS A 22 12.84 1.25 -4.99
N TYR A 23 12.17 1.98 -4.12
CA TYR A 23 11.54 1.42 -2.93
C TYR A 23 10.03 1.60 -2.96
N LEU A 24 9.31 0.51 -2.78
CA LEU A 24 7.85 0.47 -2.70
C LEU A 24 7.43 0.29 -1.24
N TYR A 25 6.82 1.31 -0.67
CA TYR A 25 6.12 1.22 0.61
C TYR A 25 4.72 0.68 0.40
N ARG A 26 4.25 -0.12 1.33
CA ARG A 26 2.91 -0.67 1.29
C ARG A 26 2.36 -0.90 2.70
N ALA A 27 1.05 -0.67 2.87
CA ALA A 27 0.33 -0.99 4.09
C ALA A 27 -0.92 -1.80 3.79
N ALA A 28 -1.25 -2.70 4.69
CA ALA A 28 -2.48 -3.49 4.70
C ALA A 28 -3.10 -3.46 6.10
N ASP A 29 -4.40 -3.62 6.19
CA ASP A 29 -5.09 -3.77 7.46
C ASP A 29 -4.94 -5.21 8.02
N LYS A 30 -5.52 -5.46 9.20
CA LYS A 30 -5.49 -6.78 9.85
C LYS A 30 -6.15 -7.89 9.03
N GLN A 31 -7.08 -7.55 8.15
CA GLN A 31 -7.75 -8.48 7.24
C GLN A 31 -6.96 -8.73 5.94
N GLY A 32 -5.81 -8.08 5.80
CA GLY A 32 -4.99 -8.15 4.59
C GLY A 32 -5.51 -7.29 3.44
N MET A 33 -6.44 -6.38 3.72
CA MET A 33 -6.95 -5.44 2.74
C MET A 33 -5.94 -4.31 2.52
N ALA A 34 -5.71 -3.93 1.26
CA ALA A 34 -4.78 -2.85 0.94
C ALA A 34 -5.26 -1.52 1.54
N VAL A 35 -4.37 -0.85 2.26
CA VAL A 35 -4.57 0.52 2.77
C VAL A 35 -4.04 1.52 1.76
N ASP A 36 -2.75 1.46 1.49
CA ASP A 36 -2.11 2.34 0.51
C ASP A 36 -0.73 1.80 0.09
N PHE A 37 -0.17 2.39 -0.96
CA PHE A 37 1.19 2.12 -1.45
C PHE A 37 1.83 3.40 -1.99
N LEU A 38 3.16 3.44 -2.01
CA LEU A 38 3.93 4.54 -2.57
C LEU A 38 5.27 4.03 -3.11
N LEU A 39 5.50 4.24 -4.41
CA LEU A 39 6.82 4.03 -5.02
C LEU A 39 7.67 5.29 -4.82
N THR A 40 8.87 5.12 -4.30
CA THR A 40 9.83 6.21 -4.05
C THR A 40 11.17 5.94 -4.72
N ALA A 41 11.88 7.02 -5.05
CA ALA A 41 13.22 6.90 -5.64
C ALA A 41 14.22 6.26 -4.69
N LYS A 42 14.13 6.58 -3.39
CA LYS A 42 15.02 6.08 -2.33
C LYS A 42 14.23 5.76 -1.07
N ARG A 43 14.71 4.79 -0.32
CA ARG A 43 14.28 4.54 1.05
C ARG A 43 14.85 5.61 1.98
N GLY A 44 14.07 6.07 2.95
CA GLY A 44 14.55 7.02 3.95
C GLY A 44 13.41 7.63 4.79
N ILE A 45 13.78 8.44 5.77
CA ILE A 45 12.84 9.08 6.70
C ILE A 45 11.84 9.96 5.95
N THR A 46 12.30 10.76 5.00
CA THR A 46 11.44 11.66 4.20
C THR A 46 10.44 10.87 3.35
N ALA A 47 10.89 9.80 2.71
CA ALA A 47 10.03 8.93 1.92
C ALA A 47 8.99 8.21 2.78
N ALA A 48 9.40 7.70 3.94
CA ALA A 48 8.51 7.07 4.90
C ALA A 48 7.46 8.06 5.43
N LYS A 49 7.85 9.30 5.77
CA LYS A 49 6.90 10.36 6.16
C LYS A 49 5.87 10.65 5.05
N ARG A 50 6.31 10.75 3.81
CA ARG A 50 5.40 10.96 2.66
C ARG A 50 4.39 9.81 2.56
N PHE A 51 4.84 8.58 2.73
CA PHE A 51 3.97 7.42 2.71
C PHE A 51 2.95 7.46 3.84
N PHE A 52 3.38 7.65 5.07
CA PHE A 52 2.48 7.71 6.23
C PHE A 52 1.44 8.83 6.10
N ASN A 53 1.87 10.04 5.74
CA ASN A 53 0.95 11.16 5.55
C ASN A 53 -0.08 10.84 4.46
N LYS A 54 0.36 10.35 3.30
CA LYS A 54 -0.53 9.95 2.20
C LYS A 54 -1.55 8.89 2.66
N ALA A 55 -1.09 7.84 3.34
CA ALA A 55 -1.95 6.75 3.78
C ALA A 55 -2.97 7.22 4.83
N MET A 56 -2.56 8.04 5.78
CA MET A 56 -3.42 8.58 6.84
C MET A 56 -4.41 9.60 6.30
N ASP A 57 -3.99 10.48 5.39
CA ASP A 57 -4.88 11.46 4.75
C ASP A 57 -6.00 10.80 3.94
N SER A 58 -5.70 9.65 3.31
CA SER A 58 -6.65 8.93 2.47
C SER A 58 -7.54 7.95 3.23
N ASN A 59 -7.07 7.37 4.33
CA ASN A 59 -7.72 6.25 5.01
C ASN A 59 -8.02 6.49 6.49
N GLY A 60 -7.65 7.66 7.02
CA GLY A 60 -7.73 7.96 8.45
C GLY A 60 -6.55 7.37 9.23
N ASP A 61 -6.50 7.69 10.52
CA ASP A 61 -5.41 7.30 11.39
C ASP A 61 -5.59 5.88 11.94
N PRO A 62 -4.55 5.03 11.90
CA PRO A 62 -4.60 3.72 12.55
C PRO A 62 -4.41 3.86 14.06
N ASP A 63 -5.06 2.98 14.83
CA ASP A 63 -4.81 2.85 16.27
C ASP A 63 -3.43 2.24 16.54
N ASN A 64 -3.06 1.26 15.70
CA ASN A 64 -1.81 0.52 15.81
C ASN A 64 -1.14 0.40 14.44
N LEU A 65 0.17 0.57 14.41
CA LEU A 65 1.00 0.36 13.25
C LEU A 65 2.05 -0.71 13.55
N THR A 66 1.97 -1.84 12.85
CA THR A 66 2.99 -2.88 12.90
C THR A 66 3.94 -2.71 11.72
N MET A 67 5.22 -2.65 11.98
CA MET A 67 6.26 -2.50 10.96
C MET A 67 7.49 -3.35 11.28
N ASP A 68 8.41 -3.46 10.31
CA ASP A 68 9.74 -4.02 10.52
C ASP A 68 10.60 -3.16 11.48
N GLU A 69 11.75 -3.68 11.88
CA GLU A 69 12.71 -2.97 12.75
C GLU A 69 13.49 -1.86 12.04
N SER A 70 12.95 -1.28 10.98
CA SER A 70 13.60 -0.21 10.22
C SER A 70 13.68 1.08 11.02
N GLY A 71 14.87 1.54 11.30
CA GLY A 71 15.11 2.81 12.00
C GLY A 71 14.52 4.02 11.27
N ALA A 72 14.54 4.03 9.94
CA ALA A 72 13.97 5.12 9.14
C ALA A 72 12.44 5.19 9.26
N ASN A 73 11.77 4.04 9.24
CA ASN A 73 10.31 3.95 9.40
C ASN A 73 9.92 4.39 10.81
N LYS A 74 10.64 3.91 11.82
CA LYS A 74 10.42 4.30 13.22
C LYS A 74 10.60 5.80 13.42
N ALA A 75 11.71 6.38 12.95
CA ALA A 75 11.97 7.81 13.06
C ALA A 75 10.91 8.66 12.33
N ALA A 76 10.39 8.18 11.21
CA ALA A 76 9.34 8.87 10.46
C ALA A 76 8.02 8.92 11.24
N ILE A 77 7.57 7.80 11.80
CA ILE A 77 6.32 7.75 12.56
C ILE A 77 6.44 8.46 13.91
N ASP A 78 7.59 8.41 14.57
CA ASP A 78 7.84 9.15 15.82
C ASP A 78 7.76 10.66 15.59
N ALA A 79 8.30 11.15 14.47
CA ALA A 79 8.19 12.56 14.09
C ALA A 79 6.75 12.99 13.77
N ILE A 80 5.93 12.09 13.21
CA ILE A 80 4.50 12.33 13.00
C ILE A 80 3.76 12.33 14.33
N ASN A 81 4.02 11.37 15.19
CA ASN A 81 3.41 11.27 16.53
C ASN A 81 3.71 12.48 17.42
N ALA A 82 4.89 13.06 17.31
CA ALA A 82 5.28 14.25 18.06
C ALA A 82 4.37 15.48 17.80
N ARG A 83 3.66 15.50 16.67
CA ARG A 83 2.74 16.57 16.27
C ARG A 83 1.27 16.23 16.49
N ARG A 84 0.96 15.07 17.07
CA ARG A 84 -0.41 14.56 17.21
C ARG A 84 -0.87 14.60 18.65
N CYS A 85 -2.13 14.93 18.84
CA CYS A 85 -2.77 14.84 20.18
C CYS A 85 -2.95 13.39 20.62
N VAL A 86 -3.25 12.50 19.66
CA VAL A 86 -3.36 11.05 19.90
C VAL A 86 -2.31 10.34 19.06
N PRO A 87 -1.25 9.81 19.68
CA PRO A 87 -0.19 9.12 18.94
C PRO A 87 -0.65 7.74 18.46
N VAL A 88 -0.17 7.34 17.29
CA VAL A 88 -0.33 5.97 16.77
C VAL A 88 0.56 5.03 17.59
N THR A 89 0.01 3.94 18.10
CA THR A 89 0.79 2.91 18.79
C THR A 89 1.64 2.12 17.78
N VAL A 90 2.95 2.18 17.93
CA VAL A 90 3.89 1.51 17.04
C VAL A 90 4.35 0.19 17.62
N ARG A 91 4.27 -0.87 16.82
CA ARG A 91 4.80 -2.21 17.13
C ARG A 91 5.86 -2.58 16.10
N GLN A 92 7.09 -2.75 16.53
CA GLN A 92 8.16 -3.28 15.69
C GLN A 92 8.28 -4.78 15.93
N VAL A 93 8.04 -5.58 14.89
CA VAL A 93 8.06 -7.03 14.99
C VAL A 93 8.69 -7.63 13.74
N LYS A 94 9.78 -8.36 13.94
CA LYS A 94 10.57 -8.96 12.86
C LYS A 94 9.82 -10.00 12.02
N TYR A 95 8.80 -10.66 12.57
CA TYR A 95 8.18 -11.84 11.94
C TYR A 95 6.66 -11.75 11.74
N LEU A 96 6.01 -10.63 11.99
CA LEU A 96 4.54 -10.51 11.88
C LEU A 96 4.04 -9.81 10.60
N ASN A 97 4.90 -9.61 9.60
CA ASN A 97 4.51 -8.94 8.35
C ASN A 97 4.07 -9.91 7.25
N TYR A 98 3.65 -11.14 7.60
CA TYR A 98 3.19 -12.13 6.61
C TYR A 98 2.12 -11.61 5.65
N ILE A 99 1.21 -10.78 6.13
CA ILE A 99 0.11 -10.25 5.33
C ILE A 99 0.64 -9.37 4.19
N VAL A 100 1.53 -8.43 4.50
CA VAL A 100 2.12 -7.52 3.51
C VAL A 100 3.16 -8.25 2.66
N GLU A 101 3.89 -9.21 3.25
CA GLU A 101 4.90 -10.00 2.54
C GLU A 101 4.29 -10.87 1.44
N GLN A 102 3.12 -11.48 1.68
CA GLN A 102 2.39 -12.23 0.64
C GLN A 102 2.01 -11.34 -0.54
N ASP A 103 1.59 -10.12 -0.28
CA ASP A 103 1.26 -9.15 -1.30
C ASP A 103 2.51 -8.71 -2.09
N HIS A 104 3.66 -8.56 -1.43
CA HIS A 104 4.94 -8.31 -2.12
C HIS A 104 5.33 -9.46 -3.05
N ARG A 105 5.11 -10.70 -2.66
CA ARG A 105 5.35 -11.87 -3.52
C ARG A 105 4.44 -11.86 -4.74
N ALA A 106 3.18 -11.49 -4.58
CA ALA A 106 2.24 -11.37 -5.69
C ALA A 106 2.65 -10.28 -6.68
N ILE A 107 3.08 -9.11 -6.20
CA ILE A 107 3.64 -8.03 -7.02
C ILE A 107 4.88 -8.52 -7.78
N LYS A 108 5.83 -9.13 -7.09
CA LYS A 108 7.07 -9.63 -7.72
C LYS A 108 6.81 -10.72 -8.75
N ARG A 109 5.79 -11.55 -8.56
CA ARG A 109 5.39 -12.57 -9.55
C ARG A 109 4.96 -11.95 -10.88
N VAL A 110 4.31 -10.78 -10.83
CA VAL A 110 3.90 -10.05 -12.05
C VAL A 110 5.07 -9.24 -12.63
N THR A 111 5.84 -8.55 -11.79
CA THR A 111 6.87 -7.62 -12.26
C THR A 111 8.19 -8.28 -12.67
N LYS A 112 8.53 -9.43 -12.09
CA LYS A 112 9.80 -10.14 -12.39
C LYS A 112 9.90 -10.59 -13.85
N PRO A 113 8.86 -11.18 -14.48
CA PRO A 113 8.90 -11.54 -15.90
C PRO A 113 8.98 -10.35 -16.84
N MET A 114 8.64 -9.15 -16.41
CA MET A 114 8.66 -7.93 -17.23
C MET A 114 10.08 -7.40 -17.51
N LEU A 115 11.13 -8.05 -17.02
CA LEU A 115 12.54 -7.76 -17.25
C LEU A 115 13.03 -6.37 -16.86
N ALA A 116 12.27 -5.58 -16.21
CA ALA A 116 12.49 -4.27 -15.64
C ALA A 116 11.57 -3.17 -16.24
N PHE A 117 11.28 -2.17 -15.46
CA PHE A 117 10.53 -1.01 -15.92
C PHE A 117 11.42 -0.03 -16.69
N LYS A 118 10.91 0.54 -17.77
CA LYS A 118 11.62 1.50 -18.61
C LYS A 118 11.68 2.91 -17.99
N SER A 119 10.76 3.23 -17.08
CA SER A 119 10.72 4.53 -16.40
C SER A 119 10.06 4.43 -15.03
N PHE A 120 10.29 5.42 -14.19
CA PHE A 120 9.62 5.55 -12.89
C PHE A 120 8.10 5.68 -13.07
N HIS A 121 7.68 6.46 -14.07
CA HIS A 121 6.26 6.64 -14.37
C HIS A 121 5.59 5.33 -14.79
N SER A 122 6.20 4.56 -15.71
CA SER A 122 5.63 3.27 -16.11
C SER A 122 5.58 2.26 -14.96
N ALA A 123 6.58 2.27 -14.07
CA ALA A 123 6.56 1.46 -12.87
C ALA A 123 5.40 1.85 -11.94
N SER A 124 5.19 3.13 -11.72
CA SER A 124 4.07 3.64 -10.91
C SER A 124 2.72 3.25 -11.49
N CYS A 125 2.54 3.37 -12.80
CA CYS A 125 1.28 2.99 -13.47
C CYS A 125 1.00 1.49 -13.36
N VAL A 126 2.00 0.65 -13.61
CA VAL A 126 1.83 -0.81 -13.51
C VAL A 126 1.56 -1.24 -12.07
N LEU A 127 2.26 -0.68 -11.09
CA LEU A 127 2.03 -0.98 -9.68
C LEU A 127 0.63 -0.53 -9.24
N ALA A 128 0.17 0.64 -9.69
CA ALA A 128 -1.21 1.10 -9.45
C ALA A 128 -2.24 0.13 -10.04
N GLY A 129 -2.00 -0.38 -11.24
CA GLY A 129 -2.84 -1.40 -11.87
C GLY A 129 -2.87 -2.71 -11.08
N ILE A 130 -1.72 -3.20 -10.61
CA ILE A 130 -1.63 -4.41 -9.78
C ILE A 130 -2.39 -4.21 -8.47
N GLU A 131 -2.24 -3.07 -7.80
CA GLU A 131 -2.98 -2.77 -6.57
C GLU A 131 -4.49 -2.72 -6.81
N LEU A 132 -4.92 -2.08 -7.90
CA LEU A 132 -6.33 -2.05 -8.27
C LEU A 132 -6.89 -3.46 -8.46
N MET A 133 -6.17 -4.33 -9.18
CA MET A 133 -6.57 -5.73 -9.39
C MET A 133 -6.63 -6.51 -8.07
N HIS A 134 -5.70 -6.26 -7.13
CA HIS A 134 -5.74 -6.86 -5.79
C HIS A 134 -6.96 -6.40 -5.01
N VAL A 135 -7.27 -5.10 -5.03
CA VAL A 135 -8.44 -4.53 -4.37
C VAL A 135 -9.75 -5.14 -4.89
N ILE A 136 -9.87 -5.29 -6.20
CA ILE A 136 -11.03 -5.93 -6.84
C ILE A 136 -11.12 -7.41 -6.42
N ARG A 137 -10.01 -8.14 -6.51
CA ARG A 137 -9.97 -9.57 -6.16
C ARG A 137 -10.31 -9.83 -4.69
N LYS A 138 -9.87 -8.95 -3.80
CA LYS A 138 -10.19 -9.00 -2.36
C LYS A 138 -11.58 -8.45 -2.04
N ARG A 139 -12.37 -8.04 -3.04
CA ARG A 139 -13.71 -7.46 -2.89
C ARG A 139 -13.74 -6.26 -1.93
N GLN A 140 -12.72 -5.40 -2.03
CA GLN A 140 -12.59 -4.23 -1.15
C GLN A 140 -13.49 -3.06 -1.54
N PHE A 141 -14.05 -3.06 -2.75
CA PHE A 141 -15.06 -2.09 -3.13
C PHE A 141 -16.37 -2.47 -2.45
N ALA A 142 -16.89 -1.58 -1.61
CA ALA A 142 -18.25 -1.67 -1.09
C ALA A 142 -19.21 -1.44 -2.27
N ILE A 143 -19.70 -2.53 -2.84
CA ILE A 143 -20.87 -2.50 -3.68
C ILE A 143 -22.02 -2.84 -2.73
N ASP A 144 -22.85 -1.83 -2.44
CA ASP A 144 -24.13 -2.07 -1.78
C ASP A 144 -24.94 -3.03 -2.64
N ARG A 145 -24.86 -4.28 -2.32
CA ARG A 145 -25.85 -5.35 -2.54
C ARG A 145 -25.22 -6.74 -2.65
N ALA A 146 -25.99 -7.70 -2.15
CA ALA A 146 -25.79 -9.13 -2.05
C ALA A 146 -25.58 -9.89 -3.38
N ASP A 147 -25.29 -9.24 -4.47
CA ASP A 147 -25.04 -9.90 -5.75
C ASP A 147 -23.56 -10.26 -5.83
N ILE A 148 -23.30 -11.54 -6.06
CA ILE A 148 -21.98 -12.09 -6.37
C ILE A 148 -21.57 -11.55 -7.76
N ILE A 149 -21.10 -10.31 -7.79
CA ILE A 149 -20.60 -9.71 -9.00
C ILE A 149 -19.25 -10.33 -9.32
N SER A 150 -19.08 -10.86 -10.52
CA SER A 150 -17.83 -11.45 -10.97
C SER A 150 -16.70 -10.40 -10.96
N PHE A 151 -15.45 -10.87 -10.95
CA PHE A 151 -14.28 -9.99 -11.09
C PHE A 151 -14.38 -9.10 -12.34
N ALA A 152 -14.85 -9.69 -13.47
CA ALA A 152 -15.02 -8.98 -14.73
C ALA A 152 -16.07 -7.87 -14.62
N ASP A 153 -17.19 -8.12 -13.98
CA ASP A 153 -18.25 -7.12 -13.79
C ASP A 153 -17.80 -5.95 -12.92
N GLN A 154 -17.05 -6.24 -11.86
CA GLN A 154 -16.47 -5.19 -11.00
C GLN A 154 -15.47 -4.32 -11.79
N PHE A 155 -14.63 -4.95 -12.60
CA PHE A 155 -13.67 -4.24 -13.44
C PHE A 155 -14.37 -3.37 -14.48
N LEU A 156 -15.39 -3.90 -15.17
CA LEU A 156 -16.17 -3.16 -16.17
C LEU A 156 -16.97 -2.01 -15.56
N ALA A 157 -17.53 -2.20 -14.36
CA ALA A 157 -18.23 -1.14 -13.64
C ALA A 157 -17.31 0.03 -13.28
N LEU A 158 -16.05 -0.26 -12.92
CA LEU A 158 -15.03 0.76 -12.68
C LEU A 158 -14.61 1.46 -13.98
N ALA A 159 -14.40 0.71 -15.03
CA ALA A 159 -14.04 1.27 -16.35
C ALA A 159 -15.15 2.19 -16.89
N GLY A 160 -16.41 1.85 -16.65
CA GLY A 160 -17.55 2.68 -17.03
C GLY A 160 -17.66 4.02 -16.28
N LYS A 161 -17.08 4.11 -15.07
CA LYS A 161 -17.02 5.35 -14.28
C LYS A 161 -15.87 6.28 -14.69
N VAL A 162 -14.90 5.79 -15.44
CA VAL A 162 -13.69 6.50 -15.90
C VAL A 162 -13.81 6.92 -17.37
N ARG A 163 -14.99 7.01 -17.94
CA ARG A 163 -15.13 7.59 -19.30
C ARG A 163 -14.73 9.08 -19.21
N PRO A 164 -13.67 9.51 -19.92
CA PRO A 164 -13.45 10.94 -20.10
C PRO A 164 -14.65 11.50 -20.88
N VAL A 165 -15.16 12.58 -20.38
CA VAL A 165 -16.12 13.44 -21.08
C VAL A 165 -15.44 14.05 -22.30
#